data_b70c97e7abfc2bef5d23d72cde2fbf4f
#
_entry.id   b70c97e7abfc2bef5d23d72cde2fbf4f
#
_cell.length_a   1.000
_cell.length_b   1.000
_cell.length_c   1.000
_cell.angle_alpha   90.00
_cell.angle_beta   90.00
_cell.angle_gamma   90.00
#
_symmetry.space_group_name_H-M   'P 1'
#
loop_
_entity.id
_entity.type
_entity.pdbx_description
1 polymer ?
#
loop_
_entity_poly.entity_id
_entity_poly.type
_entity_poly.pdbx_seq_one_letter_code
_entity_poly.pdbx_strand_id
1 'polypeptide(L)'
;AAPLVTSSGKLLGVLLVSDMPFMALHRETLQILGVLLAYASDHVEAVSIARTLITVYPDCPAVFGAELVKMVRLRRDLDVISTLVVINLKPGPRIEEICQVLERQQRGLDHVWKRTLGWGVQFVTLMPFTGPAALEGYQSRLNQALKKQFQIRLDSVEFSTRSLVLSSEEPYQQLANLLADQA
;
A
#
# COMPACT_ATOMS: atom_id res chain seq x y z
N ALA A 1 33.76 -3.95 7.96
CA ALA A 1 32.80 -3.77 6.88
C ALA A 1 31.65 -4.80 6.98
N ALA A 2 30.41 -4.40 6.73
CA ALA A 2 29.27 -5.30 6.70
C ALA A 2 28.47 -5.05 5.41
N PRO A 3 28.04 -6.10 4.67
CA PRO A 3 27.22 -5.91 3.48
C PRO A 3 25.80 -5.52 3.87
N LEU A 4 25.21 -4.61 3.11
CA LEU A 4 23.80 -4.25 3.17
C LEU A 4 23.04 -5.14 2.17
N VAL A 5 22.55 -6.27 2.67
CA VAL A 5 21.86 -7.29 1.86
C VAL A 5 20.41 -7.35 2.28
N THR A 6 19.50 -7.30 1.31
CA THR A 6 18.07 -7.47 1.55
C THR A 6 17.73 -8.92 1.91
N SER A 7 16.54 -9.15 2.46
CA SER A 7 16.02 -10.51 2.72
C SER A 7 15.90 -11.35 1.44
N SER A 8 15.79 -10.70 0.26
CA SER A 8 15.80 -11.36 -1.05
C SER A 8 17.21 -11.69 -1.58
N GLY A 9 18.28 -11.36 -0.82
CA GLY A 9 19.67 -11.61 -1.22
C GLY A 9 20.30 -10.53 -2.11
N LYS A 10 19.61 -9.41 -2.35
CA LYS A 10 20.13 -8.31 -3.17
C LYS A 10 21.12 -7.46 -2.38
N LEU A 11 22.33 -7.29 -2.90
CA LEU A 11 23.34 -6.39 -2.34
C LEU A 11 23.01 -4.93 -2.73
N LEU A 12 22.76 -4.08 -1.74
CA LEU A 12 22.51 -2.66 -1.93
C LEU A 12 23.75 -1.81 -1.72
N GLY A 13 24.68 -2.27 -0.88
CA GLY A 13 25.88 -1.52 -0.53
C GLY A 13 26.68 -2.20 0.57
N VAL A 14 27.63 -1.45 1.14
CA VAL A 14 28.47 -1.90 2.24
C VAL A 14 28.55 -0.82 3.31
N LEU A 15 28.27 -1.19 4.55
CA LEU A 15 28.54 -0.35 5.71
C LEU A 15 30.01 -0.48 6.08
N LEU A 16 30.72 0.66 6.15
CA LEU A 16 32.07 0.74 6.66
C LEU A 16 32.04 1.44 8.02
N VAL A 17 32.60 0.75 9.02
CA VAL A 17 32.84 1.33 10.35
C VAL A 17 34.34 1.56 10.48
N SER A 18 34.74 2.84 10.58
CA SER A 18 36.14 3.25 10.63
C SER A 18 36.72 3.20 12.05
N ASP A 19 35.87 3.36 13.04
CA ASP A 19 36.27 3.32 14.45
C ASP A 19 35.18 2.70 15.30
N MET A 20 35.52 1.76 16.16
CA MET A 20 34.63 1.09 17.08
C MET A 20 35.39 0.69 18.34
N PRO A 21 34.88 1.02 19.53
CA PRO A 21 35.48 0.56 20.77
C PRO A 21 35.55 -0.97 20.82
N PHE A 22 36.72 -1.52 21.21
CA PHE A 22 36.92 -2.99 21.29
C PHE A 22 35.81 -3.69 22.10
N MET A 23 35.30 -3.02 23.15
CA MET A 23 34.21 -3.52 23.98
C MET A 23 32.91 -3.71 23.23
N ALA A 24 32.72 -3.07 22.06
CA ALA A 24 31.51 -3.21 21.23
C ALA A 24 31.60 -4.37 20.22
N LEU A 25 32.76 -5.02 20.07
CA LEU A 25 32.98 -6.14 19.15
C LEU A 25 32.52 -7.49 19.74
N HIS A 26 31.42 -7.51 20.50
CA HIS A 26 30.84 -8.76 20.98
C HIS A 26 29.96 -9.42 19.92
N ARG A 27 29.95 -10.75 19.93
CA ARG A 27 29.12 -11.52 18.98
C ARG A 27 27.66 -11.11 18.97
N GLU A 28 27.09 -10.86 20.13
CA GLU A 28 25.69 -10.42 20.27
C GLU A 28 25.46 -9.05 19.61
N THR A 29 26.34 -8.08 19.85
CA THR A 29 26.27 -6.76 19.23
C THR A 29 26.34 -6.84 17.70
N LEU A 30 27.22 -7.69 17.17
CA LEU A 30 27.35 -7.92 15.73
C LEU A 30 26.12 -8.63 15.13
N GLN A 31 25.50 -9.54 15.87
CA GLN A 31 24.25 -10.18 15.45
C GLN A 31 23.09 -9.18 15.40
N ILE A 32 22.93 -8.36 16.45
CA ILE A 32 21.92 -7.29 16.47
C ILE A 32 22.14 -6.31 15.32
N LEU A 33 23.39 -5.89 15.11
CA LEU A 33 23.74 -5.02 13.98
C LEU A 33 23.37 -5.67 12.64
N GLY A 34 23.65 -6.96 12.46
CA GLY A 34 23.27 -7.71 11.26
C GLY A 34 21.75 -7.68 10.99
N VAL A 35 20.94 -7.90 12.03
CA VAL A 35 19.48 -7.83 11.93
C VAL A 35 19.02 -6.42 11.57
N LEU A 36 19.56 -5.40 12.22
CA LEU A 36 19.23 -4.00 11.92
C LEU A 36 19.62 -3.61 10.50
N LEU A 37 20.78 -4.07 10.01
CA LEU A 37 21.24 -3.80 8.64
C LEU A 37 20.35 -4.50 7.61
N ALA A 38 19.93 -5.73 7.84
CA ALA A 38 18.99 -6.43 6.97
C ALA A 38 17.64 -5.69 6.91
N TYR A 39 17.09 -5.30 8.06
CA TYR A 39 15.86 -4.51 8.12
C TYR A 39 15.98 -3.16 7.39
N ALA A 40 17.09 -2.43 7.62
CA ALA A 40 17.35 -1.17 6.95
C ALA A 40 17.50 -1.35 5.42
N SER A 41 18.15 -2.43 4.98
CA SER A 41 18.30 -2.76 3.56
C SER A 41 16.95 -3.01 2.89
N ASP A 42 16.08 -3.78 3.53
CA ASP A 42 14.73 -4.03 3.05
C ASP A 42 13.88 -2.75 2.95
N HIS A 43 14.04 -1.87 3.94
CA HIS A 43 13.35 -0.58 3.93
C HIS A 43 13.84 0.33 2.79
N VAL A 44 15.14 0.43 2.58
CA VAL A 44 15.75 1.21 1.48
C VAL A 44 15.30 0.68 0.12
N GLU A 45 15.26 -0.64 -0.06
CA GLU A 45 14.74 -1.24 -1.30
C GLU A 45 13.25 -0.90 -1.52
N ALA A 46 12.42 -1.05 -0.49
CA ALA A 46 11.00 -0.72 -0.57
C ALA A 46 10.76 0.75 -0.95
N VAL A 47 11.50 1.68 -0.33
CA VAL A 47 11.45 3.11 -0.67
C VAL A 47 11.92 3.37 -2.09
N SER A 48 12.96 2.67 -2.55
CA SER A 48 13.44 2.81 -3.93
C SER A 48 12.38 2.39 -4.96
N ILE A 49 11.70 1.28 -4.73
CA ILE A 49 10.59 0.81 -5.60
C ILE A 49 9.40 1.78 -5.50
N ALA A 50 9.06 2.25 -4.30
CA ALA A 50 8.00 3.23 -4.11
C ALA A 50 8.27 4.56 -4.84
N ARG A 51 9.53 4.98 -4.98
CA ARG A 51 9.91 6.16 -5.80
C ARG A 51 9.52 6.00 -7.27
N THR A 52 9.58 4.81 -7.83
CA THR A 52 9.11 4.55 -9.20
C THR A 52 7.61 4.81 -9.31
N LEU A 53 6.82 4.40 -8.31
CA LEU A 53 5.39 4.71 -8.24
C LEU A 53 5.14 6.23 -8.19
N ILE A 54 5.88 6.95 -7.36
CA ILE A 54 5.73 8.41 -7.21
C ILE A 54 6.16 9.15 -8.50
N THR A 55 7.11 8.61 -9.26
CA THR A 55 7.51 9.21 -10.55
C THR A 55 6.37 9.16 -11.56
N VAL A 56 5.59 8.10 -11.58
CA VAL A 56 4.45 7.93 -12.50
C VAL A 56 3.16 8.54 -11.94
N TYR A 57 3.00 8.45 -10.63
CA TYR A 57 1.86 9.01 -9.89
C TYR A 57 2.38 9.98 -8.82
N PRO A 58 2.66 11.26 -9.18
CA PRO A 58 3.25 12.23 -8.25
C PRO A 58 2.39 12.54 -7.01
N ASP A 59 1.10 12.29 -7.12
CA ASP A 59 0.11 12.44 -6.04
C ASP A 59 -0.01 11.20 -5.12
N CYS A 60 0.76 10.12 -5.40
CA CYS A 60 0.75 8.92 -4.58
C CYS A 60 1.48 9.16 -3.24
N PRO A 61 0.83 8.95 -2.08
CA PRO A 61 1.50 9.06 -0.80
C PRO A 61 2.66 8.06 -0.67
N ALA A 62 3.83 8.53 -0.23
CA ALA A 62 5.02 7.68 -0.08
C ALA A 62 4.77 6.46 0.84
N VAL A 63 3.97 6.65 1.90
CA VAL A 63 3.57 5.58 2.82
C VAL A 63 2.74 4.52 2.08
N PHE A 64 1.78 4.93 1.24
CA PHE A 64 0.98 4.01 0.43
C PHE A 64 1.86 3.17 -0.50
N GLY A 65 2.78 3.82 -1.22
CA GLY A 65 3.71 3.13 -2.12
C GLY A 65 4.62 2.13 -1.39
N ALA A 66 5.15 2.49 -0.24
CA ALA A 66 6.01 1.62 0.56
C ALA A 66 5.24 0.40 1.10
N GLU A 67 4.01 0.60 1.60
CA GLU A 67 3.18 -0.52 2.09
C GLU A 67 2.71 -1.42 0.95
N LEU A 68 2.40 -0.88 -0.23
CA LEU A 68 2.08 -1.69 -1.41
C LEU A 68 3.24 -2.64 -1.77
N VAL A 69 4.47 -2.12 -1.83
CA VAL A 69 5.68 -2.93 -2.09
C VAL A 69 5.85 -4.01 -1.03
N LYS A 70 5.65 -3.66 0.24
CA LYS A 70 5.72 -4.60 1.35
C LYS A 70 4.68 -5.72 1.24
N MET A 71 3.41 -5.39 0.91
CA MET A 71 2.35 -6.40 0.77
C MET A 71 2.61 -7.34 -0.42
N VAL A 72 3.12 -6.83 -1.55
CA VAL A 72 3.52 -7.68 -2.69
C VAL A 72 4.66 -8.62 -2.32
N ARG A 73 5.65 -8.13 -1.53
CA ARG A 73 6.72 -8.99 -1.00
C ARG A 73 6.17 -10.07 -0.06
N LEU A 74 5.30 -9.71 0.88
CA LEU A 74 4.66 -10.68 1.78
C LEU A 74 3.80 -11.70 1.02
N ARG A 75 3.16 -11.30 -0.08
CA ARG A 75 2.46 -12.21 -0.98
C ARG A 75 3.42 -13.22 -1.61
N ARG A 76 4.55 -12.74 -2.13
CA ARG A 76 5.55 -13.59 -2.79
C ARG A 76 6.23 -14.56 -1.82
N ASP A 77 6.64 -14.06 -0.65
CA ASP A 77 7.53 -14.79 0.27
C ASP A 77 6.77 -15.65 1.28
N LEU A 78 5.53 -15.25 1.65
CA LEU A 78 4.73 -15.88 2.72
C LEU A 78 3.29 -16.21 2.31
N ASP A 79 2.93 -16.01 1.04
CA ASP A 79 1.58 -16.20 0.50
C ASP A 79 0.48 -15.39 1.24
N VAL A 80 0.86 -14.27 1.84
CA VAL A 80 -0.06 -13.38 2.57
C VAL A 80 -0.98 -12.67 1.59
N ILE A 81 -2.30 -12.81 1.79
CA ILE A 81 -3.31 -12.21 0.93
C ILE A 81 -3.56 -10.76 1.36
N SER A 82 -3.52 -9.84 0.40
CA SER A 82 -3.91 -8.43 0.56
C SER A 82 -4.66 -7.98 -0.68
N THR A 83 -5.50 -6.97 -0.54
CA THR A 83 -6.38 -6.52 -1.64
C THR A 83 -6.21 -5.02 -1.87
N LEU A 84 -6.17 -4.60 -3.14
CA LEU A 84 -6.38 -3.24 -3.58
C LEU A 84 -7.85 -3.03 -3.96
N VAL A 85 -8.43 -1.92 -3.52
CA VAL A 85 -9.79 -1.50 -3.87
C VAL A 85 -9.73 -0.10 -4.46
N VAL A 86 -10.36 0.09 -5.61
CA VAL A 86 -10.55 1.42 -6.21
C VAL A 86 -12.03 1.73 -6.22
N ILE A 87 -12.37 2.89 -5.67
CA ILE A 87 -13.72 3.44 -5.69
C ILE A 87 -13.64 4.79 -6.39
N ASN A 88 -14.34 4.93 -7.51
CA ASN A 88 -14.44 6.17 -8.25
C ASN A 88 -15.80 6.81 -7.99
N LEU A 89 -15.77 8.10 -7.72
CA LEU A 89 -16.96 8.92 -7.48
C LEU A 89 -17.09 9.98 -8.55
N LYS A 90 -18.23 10.04 -9.21
CA LYS A 90 -18.56 11.13 -10.12
C LYS A 90 -18.79 12.45 -9.37
N PRO A 91 -18.52 13.59 -9.98
CA PRO A 91 -18.81 14.89 -9.38
C PRO A 91 -20.29 15.02 -8.98
N GLY A 92 -20.54 15.56 -7.80
CA GLY A 92 -21.89 15.73 -7.30
C GLY A 92 -21.93 16.65 -6.07
N PRO A 93 -23.10 17.17 -5.71
CA PRO A 93 -23.24 18.19 -4.67
C PRO A 93 -22.84 17.70 -3.26
N ARG A 94 -22.84 16.37 -3.02
CA ARG A 94 -22.51 15.78 -1.72
C ARG A 94 -21.22 14.96 -1.73
N ILE A 95 -20.34 15.20 -2.73
CA ILE A 95 -19.13 14.40 -2.91
C ILE A 95 -18.22 14.42 -1.68
N GLU A 96 -18.04 15.57 -1.03
CA GLU A 96 -17.22 15.70 0.16
C GLU A 96 -17.78 14.92 1.38
N GLU A 97 -19.08 14.94 1.57
CA GLU A 97 -19.74 14.17 2.64
C GLU A 97 -19.60 12.66 2.41
N ILE A 98 -19.73 12.23 1.16
CA ILE A 98 -19.51 10.83 0.75
C ILE A 98 -18.06 10.43 0.99
N CYS A 99 -17.09 11.27 0.59
CA CYS A 99 -15.67 11.05 0.84
C CYS A 99 -15.39 10.84 2.34
N GLN A 100 -15.96 11.67 3.21
CA GLN A 100 -15.81 11.53 4.66
C GLN A 100 -16.37 10.20 5.18
N VAL A 101 -17.48 9.72 4.62
CA VAL A 101 -18.02 8.40 4.99
C VAL A 101 -17.06 7.29 4.55
N LEU A 102 -16.51 7.34 3.34
CA LEU A 102 -15.52 6.37 2.87
C LEU A 102 -14.27 6.34 3.76
N GLU A 103 -13.75 7.52 4.12
CA GLU A 103 -12.60 7.66 5.02
C GLU A 103 -12.87 7.05 6.42
N ARG A 104 -14.06 7.24 6.98
CA ARG A 104 -14.43 6.71 8.30
C ARG A 104 -14.63 5.19 8.34
N GLN A 105 -14.88 4.55 7.20
CA GLN A 105 -15.09 3.10 7.12
C GLN A 105 -13.79 2.30 7.01
N GLN A 106 -12.65 2.97 6.97
CA GLN A 106 -11.35 2.34 6.88
C GLN A 106 -10.91 1.75 8.22
N ARG A 107 -10.14 0.67 8.15
CA ARG A 107 -9.50 0.07 9.32
C ARG A 107 -8.17 0.77 9.60
N GLY A 108 -7.66 0.65 10.82
CA GLY A 108 -6.38 1.26 11.19
C GLY A 108 -5.16 0.75 10.41
N LEU A 109 -5.28 -0.40 9.72
CA LEU A 109 -4.24 -0.95 8.86
C LEU A 109 -4.43 -0.62 7.38
N ASP A 110 -5.56 -0.04 7.00
CA ASP A 110 -5.83 0.31 5.61
C ASP A 110 -5.05 1.57 5.24
N HIS A 111 -4.45 1.57 4.06
CA HIS A 111 -3.74 2.73 3.51
C HIS A 111 -4.55 3.29 2.35
N VAL A 112 -4.80 4.59 2.41
CA VAL A 112 -5.64 5.27 1.42
C VAL A 112 -4.88 6.30 0.66
N TRP A 113 -5.16 6.32 -0.63
CA TRP A 113 -4.72 7.34 -1.54
C TRP A 113 -5.96 7.95 -2.21
N LYS A 114 -6.34 9.16 -1.80
CA LYS A 114 -7.41 9.96 -2.38
C LYS A 114 -6.85 10.83 -3.49
N ARG A 115 -7.49 10.79 -4.66
CA ARG A 115 -7.12 11.57 -5.83
C ARG A 115 -8.30 12.40 -6.29
N THR A 116 -8.04 13.65 -6.59
CA THR A 116 -9.01 14.51 -7.28
C THR A 116 -8.60 14.60 -8.74
N LEU A 117 -9.46 14.13 -9.62
CA LEU A 117 -9.24 14.04 -11.06
C LEU A 117 -10.28 14.92 -11.80
N GLY A 118 -10.04 15.24 -13.05
CA GLY A 118 -10.96 16.09 -13.82
C GLY A 118 -12.38 15.54 -13.96
N TRP A 119 -12.55 14.22 -13.78
CA TRP A 119 -13.85 13.52 -13.87
C TRP A 119 -14.46 13.17 -12.51
N GLY A 120 -13.80 13.48 -11.37
CA GLY A 120 -14.32 13.18 -10.03
C GLY A 120 -13.25 12.88 -8.99
N VAL A 121 -13.59 12.09 -7.99
CA VAL A 121 -12.70 11.65 -6.92
C VAL A 121 -12.48 10.14 -6.99
N GLN A 122 -11.23 9.72 -6.84
CA GLN A 122 -10.84 8.33 -6.80
C GLN A 122 -10.22 8.01 -5.43
N PHE A 123 -10.73 6.95 -4.79
CA PHE A 123 -10.13 6.34 -3.61
C PHE A 123 -9.43 5.06 -4.02
N VAL A 124 -8.14 4.98 -3.76
CA VAL A 124 -7.35 3.76 -3.88
C VAL A 124 -7.02 3.29 -2.47
N THR A 125 -7.57 2.18 -2.06
CA THR A 125 -7.38 1.63 -0.71
C THR A 125 -6.58 0.33 -0.79
N LEU A 126 -5.42 0.30 -0.16
CA LEU A 126 -4.68 -0.92 0.12
C LEU A 126 -5.19 -1.51 1.44
N MET A 127 -5.67 -2.73 1.40
CA MET A 127 -6.22 -3.47 2.52
C MET A 127 -5.31 -4.65 2.87
N PRO A 128 -4.33 -4.47 3.79
CA PRO A 128 -3.45 -5.55 4.23
C PRO A 128 -4.25 -6.70 4.86
N PHE A 129 -3.78 -7.92 4.66
CA PHE A 129 -4.35 -9.14 5.26
C PHE A 129 -5.84 -9.35 4.95
N THR A 130 -6.29 -8.85 3.80
CA THR A 130 -7.70 -8.89 3.38
C THR A 130 -7.87 -9.78 2.17
N GLY A 131 -8.54 -10.91 2.37
CA GLY A 131 -9.00 -11.81 1.32
C GLY A 131 -10.44 -11.52 0.85
N PRO A 132 -10.97 -12.31 -0.11
CA PRO A 132 -12.28 -12.06 -0.73
C PRO A 132 -13.44 -11.92 0.27
N ALA A 133 -13.57 -12.81 1.24
CA ALA A 133 -14.64 -12.75 2.23
C ALA A 133 -14.60 -11.49 3.11
N ALA A 134 -13.39 -11.05 3.50
CA ALA A 134 -13.23 -9.81 4.27
C ALA A 134 -13.52 -8.56 3.42
N LEU A 135 -13.23 -8.63 2.11
CA LEU A 135 -13.59 -7.59 1.14
C LEU A 135 -15.11 -7.44 1.01
N GLU A 136 -15.85 -8.55 0.89
CA GLU A 136 -17.31 -8.53 0.86
C GLU A 136 -17.89 -7.88 2.12
N GLY A 137 -17.34 -8.21 3.30
CA GLY A 137 -17.70 -7.58 4.56
C GLY A 137 -17.45 -6.07 4.58
N TYR A 138 -16.34 -5.62 4.00
CA TYR A 138 -16.04 -4.19 3.85
C TYR A 138 -17.04 -3.50 2.92
N GLN A 139 -17.32 -4.05 1.74
CA GLN A 139 -18.29 -3.52 0.79
C GLN A 139 -19.71 -3.46 1.38
N SER A 140 -20.10 -4.47 2.15
CA SER A 140 -21.37 -4.49 2.85
C SER A 140 -21.52 -3.33 3.86
N ARG A 141 -20.47 -3.10 4.68
CA ARG A 141 -20.44 -1.97 5.63
C ARG A 141 -20.52 -0.63 4.91
N LEU A 142 -19.76 -0.45 3.82
CA LEU A 142 -19.84 0.77 3.00
C LEU A 142 -21.25 0.99 2.47
N ASN A 143 -21.86 -0.05 1.88
CA ASN A 143 -23.23 0.02 1.37
C ASN A 143 -24.25 0.40 2.46
N GLN A 144 -24.11 -0.17 3.67
CA GLN A 144 -24.99 0.18 4.79
C GLN A 144 -24.82 1.65 5.21
N ALA A 145 -23.58 2.13 5.30
CA ALA A 145 -23.29 3.52 5.68
C ALA A 145 -23.82 4.51 4.64
N LEU A 146 -23.56 4.27 3.35
CA LEU A 146 -24.03 5.10 2.24
C LEU A 146 -25.56 5.09 2.12
N LYS A 147 -26.19 3.92 2.27
CA LYS A 147 -27.65 3.80 2.25
C LYS A 147 -28.30 4.54 3.40
N LYS A 148 -27.73 4.42 4.61
CA LYS A 148 -28.27 5.09 5.81
C LYS A 148 -28.23 6.61 5.71
N GLN A 149 -27.16 7.17 5.16
CA GLN A 149 -26.92 8.61 5.17
C GLN A 149 -27.36 9.32 3.89
N PHE A 150 -27.24 8.66 2.74
CA PHE A 150 -27.47 9.27 1.43
C PHE A 150 -28.55 8.59 0.57
N GLN A 151 -29.03 7.41 0.98
CA GLN A 151 -29.94 6.56 0.21
C GLN A 151 -29.34 6.04 -1.11
N ILE A 152 -27.99 5.96 -1.20
CA ILE A 152 -27.22 5.48 -2.36
C ILE A 152 -26.47 4.19 -2.01
N ARG A 153 -25.97 3.49 -3.04
CA ARG A 153 -25.19 2.24 -2.92
C ARG A 153 -23.99 2.31 -3.83
N LEU A 154 -22.95 1.49 -3.53
CA LEU A 154 -21.73 1.37 -4.34
C LEU A 154 -21.98 0.87 -5.78
N ASP A 155 -23.12 0.22 -6.03
CA ASP A 155 -23.54 -0.24 -7.36
C ASP A 155 -24.39 0.80 -8.11
N SER A 156 -24.59 2.02 -7.55
CA SER A 156 -25.28 3.10 -8.22
C SER A 156 -24.40 3.76 -9.31
N VAL A 157 -25.04 4.50 -10.21
CA VAL A 157 -24.38 5.17 -11.36
C VAL A 157 -23.30 6.18 -10.95
N GLU A 158 -23.35 6.63 -9.68
CA GLU A 158 -22.41 7.60 -9.12
C GLU A 158 -21.05 6.99 -8.77
N PHE A 159 -21.00 5.64 -8.65
CA PHE A 159 -19.79 4.91 -8.27
C PHE A 159 -19.33 3.94 -9.36
N SER A 160 -18.04 3.71 -9.38
CA SER A 160 -17.43 2.54 -10.03
C SER A 160 -16.46 1.92 -9.04
N THR A 161 -16.66 0.64 -8.71
CA THR A 161 -15.82 -0.06 -7.73
C THR A 161 -15.10 -1.21 -8.41
N ARG A 162 -13.79 -1.30 -8.18
CA ARG A 162 -12.95 -2.41 -8.63
C ARG A 162 -12.09 -2.91 -7.49
N SER A 163 -11.69 -4.15 -7.56
CA SER A 163 -10.79 -4.73 -6.59
C SER A 163 -9.82 -5.70 -7.26
N LEU A 164 -8.63 -5.80 -6.71
CA LEU A 164 -7.59 -6.70 -7.15
C LEU A 164 -6.93 -7.34 -5.93
N VAL A 165 -6.93 -8.67 -5.86
CA VAL A 165 -6.09 -9.40 -4.91
C VAL A 165 -4.65 -9.31 -5.38
N LEU A 166 -3.75 -8.83 -4.52
CA LEU A 166 -2.34 -8.67 -4.86
C LEU A 166 -1.71 -10.03 -5.21
N SER A 167 -1.01 -10.04 -6.33
CA SER A 167 -0.18 -11.16 -6.77
C SER A 167 1.29 -10.94 -6.41
N SER A 168 2.16 -11.83 -6.83
CA SER A 168 3.63 -11.68 -6.70
C SER A 168 4.27 -10.82 -7.80
N GLU A 169 3.47 -10.27 -8.69
CA GLU A 169 3.92 -9.39 -9.78
C GLU A 169 4.42 -8.03 -9.27
N GLU A 170 5.06 -7.28 -10.18
CA GLU A 170 5.55 -5.94 -9.84
C GLU A 170 4.44 -5.02 -9.33
N PRO A 171 4.64 -4.34 -8.16
CA PRO A 171 3.62 -3.51 -7.53
C PRO A 171 3.07 -2.42 -8.43
N TYR A 172 3.95 -1.79 -9.22
CA TYR A 172 3.58 -0.78 -10.19
C TYR A 172 2.61 -1.30 -11.25
N GLN A 173 2.87 -2.48 -11.78
CA GLN A 173 2.07 -3.08 -12.85
C GLN A 173 0.66 -3.41 -12.37
N GLN A 174 0.54 -3.96 -11.17
CA GLN A 174 -0.76 -4.27 -10.55
C GLN A 174 -1.59 -3.00 -10.34
N LEU A 175 -0.97 -1.94 -9.81
CA LEU A 175 -1.63 -0.66 -9.62
C LEU A 175 -2.01 -0.01 -10.95
N ALA A 176 -1.11 0.00 -11.94
CA ALA A 176 -1.36 0.56 -13.26
C ALA A 176 -2.53 -0.15 -13.95
N ASN A 177 -2.57 -1.49 -13.92
CA ASN A 177 -3.68 -2.26 -14.48
C ASN A 177 -5.01 -1.93 -13.80
N LEU A 178 -5.02 -1.75 -12.48
CA LEU A 178 -6.22 -1.42 -11.74
C LEU A 178 -6.73 0.01 -12.03
N LEU A 179 -5.81 0.94 -12.35
CA LEU A 179 -6.13 2.35 -12.62
C LEU A 179 -6.36 2.65 -14.12
N ALA A 180 -5.81 1.84 -15.04
CA ALA A 180 -5.76 2.12 -16.49
C ALA A 180 -7.12 2.09 -17.21
N ASP A 181 -8.12 1.40 -16.70
CA ASP A 181 -9.41 1.21 -17.39
C ASP A 181 -10.38 2.40 -17.23
N GLN A 182 -9.88 3.63 -17.22
CA GLN A 182 -10.67 4.86 -17.04
C GLN A 182 -10.54 5.85 -18.22
N ALA A 183 -10.08 5.37 -19.39
CA ALA A 183 -10.08 6.15 -20.61
C ALA A 183 -11.41 6.00 -21.35
#